data_d609c5d07b93a93d496391029eab1482
#
_entry.id   d609c5d07b93a93d496391029eab1482
#
_cell.length_a   1.000
_cell.length_b   1.000
_cell.length_c   1.000
_cell.angle_alpha   90.00
_cell.angle_beta   90.00
_cell.angle_gamma   90.00
#
_symmetry.space_group_name_H-M   'P 1'
#
loop_
_entity.id
_entity.type
_entity.pdbx_description
1 polymer ?
#
loop_
_entity_poly.entity_id
_entity_poly.type
_entity_poly.pdbx_seq_one_letter_code
_entity_poly.pdbx_strand_id
1 'polypeptide(L)'
;MFYGKVIGGLIGLMAAGVVGLLIGVAVGHAFDRGLLATFRLGAPENIERIKKSFFETTFLLSGYVAKADGRVSEQEIEHTELVFQQMNLDPEQRKRAIELFRQGAAAEFEPRPAISDFLLVCGPQRQLQQTLLLFLISLAMADQQLDPAERAALESIAVMMGFGSGRLEQLLRMAQAQEHFHGRDGYVAQPGTSLEDAYAALGVEKGVSDRELKQAYRRRMSEHHPDKLIAKGVPEDMIRLATERSQEIQAAYDMIKRTRPTMR
;
A
#
# COMPACT_ATOMS: atom_id res chain seq x y z
N MET A 1 5.67 3.91 -29.09
CA MET A 1 4.46 4.03 -29.93
C MET A 1 4.20 5.49 -30.15
N PHE A 2 4.13 5.95 -31.43
CA PHE A 2 4.00 7.39 -31.79
C PHE A 2 2.65 7.72 -32.41
N TYR A 3 1.72 6.75 -32.44
CA TYR A 3 0.46 6.88 -33.17
C TYR A 3 -0.46 7.99 -32.63
N GLY A 4 -0.53 8.17 -31.31
CA GLY A 4 -1.37 9.21 -30.71
C GLY A 4 -0.95 10.62 -31.08
N LYS A 5 0.36 10.91 -31.12
CA LYS A 5 0.90 12.21 -31.53
C LYS A 5 0.59 12.52 -32.99
N VAL A 6 0.75 11.53 -33.88
CA VAL A 6 0.53 11.68 -35.31
C VAL A 6 -0.95 11.90 -35.60
N ILE A 7 -1.81 11.07 -35.05
CA ILE A 7 -3.27 11.15 -35.24
C ILE A 7 -3.81 12.44 -34.60
N GLY A 8 -3.42 12.72 -33.33
CA GLY A 8 -3.86 13.94 -32.64
C GLY A 8 -3.40 15.21 -33.35
N GLY A 9 -2.15 15.24 -33.84
CA GLY A 9 -1.61 16.36 -34.61
C GLY A 9 -2.37 16.58 -35.92
N LEU A 10 -2.69 15.51 -36.66
CA LEU A 10 -3.41 15.59 -37.93
C LEU A 10 -4.84 16.10 -37.73
N ILE A 11 -5.55 15.57 -36.74
CA ILE A 11 -6.92 16.03 -36.41
C ILE A 11 -6.89 17.50 -35.95
N GLY A 12 -5.93 17.86 -35.09
CA GLY A 12 -5.77 19.24 -34.62
C GLY A 12 -5.45 20.20 -35.74
N LEU A 13 -4.58 19.82 -36.69
CA LEU A 13 -4.28 20.64 -37.88
C LEU A 13 -5.51 20.91 -38.75
N MET A 14 -6.34 19.90 -38.93
CA MET A 14 -7.59 20.03 -39.70
C MET A 14 -8.63 20.88 -38.99
N ALA A 15 -8.68 20.88 -37.66
CA ALA A 15 -9.69 21.59 -36.87
C ALA A 15 -9.36 23.08 -36.63
N ALA A 16 -8.10 23.42 -36.38
CA ALA A 16 -7.68 24.77 -35.98
C ALA A 16 -6.27 25.16 -36.49
N GLY A 17 -5.85 24.60 -37.64
CA GLY A 17 -4.58 24.96 -38.30
C GLY A 17 -3.36 24.64 -37.41
N VAL A 18 -2.32 25.51 -37.48
CA VAL A 18 -1.05 25.30 -36.77
C VAL A 18 -1.20 25.25 -35.24
N VAL A 19 -2.12 26.04 -34.68
CA VAL A 19 -2.43 26.02 -33.25
C VAL A 19 -3.09 24.70 -32.86
N GLY A 20 -4.02 24.20 -33.67
CA GLY A 20 -4.63 22.90 -33.49
C GLY A 20 -3.64 21.73 -33.59
N LEU A 21 -2.66 21.84 -34.51
CA LEU A 21 -1.57 20.87 -34.61
C LEU A 21 -0.80 20.74 -33.28
N LEU A 22 -0.38 21.85 -32.68
CA LEU A 22 0.36 21.87 -31.43
C LEU A 22 -0.45 21.26 -30.28
N ILE A 23 -1.72 21.65 -30.15
CA ILE A 23 -2.63 21.11 -29.13
C ILE A 23 -2.89 19.62 -29.40
N GLY A 24 -3.14 19.22 -30.64
CA GLY A 24 -3.39 17.84 -31.03
C GLY A 24 -2.18 16.93 -30.79
N VAL A 25 -0.96 17.41 -31.06
CA VAL A 25 0.27 16.67 -30.73
C VAL A 25 0.46 16.55 -29.21
N ALA A 26 0.17 17.60 -28.44
CA ALA A 26 0.28 17.56 -26.97
C ALA A 26 -0.72 16.57 -26.36
N VAL A 27 -1.98 16.60 -26.82
CA VAL A 27 -3.03 15.65 -26.40
C VAL A 27 -2.69 14.21 -26.82
N GLY A 28 -2.25 14.03 -28.07
CA GLY A 28 -1.81 12.73 -28.57
C GLY A 28 -0.57 12.19 -27.84
N HIS A 29 0.33 13.07 -27.41
CA HIS A 29 1.46 12.70 -26.57
C HIS A 29 1.02 12.27 -25.17
N ALA A 30 0.04 12.96 -24.57
CA ALA A 30 -0.55 12.58 -23.32
C ALA A 30 -1.25 11.20 -23.43
N PHE A 31 -1.90 10.94 -24.56
CA PHE A 31 -2.51 9.63 -24.88
C PHE A 31 -1.44 8.53 -25.00
N ASP A 32 -0.37 8.76 -25.76
CA ASP A 32 0.71 7.80 -25.95
C ASP A 32 1.48 7.48 -24.64
N ARG A 33 1.50 8.42 -23.69
CA ARG A 33 2.08 8.23 -22.35
C ARG A 33 1.12 7.60 -21.34
N GLY A 34 -0.08 7.25 -21.74
CA GLY A 34 -1.06 6.67 -20.81
C GLY A 34 -1.61 7.68 -19.78
N LEU A 35 -1.37 8.99 -19.95
CA LEU A 35 -1.91 10.03 -19.07
C LEU A 35 -3.45 10.00 -19.02
N LEU A 36 -4.09 9.62 -20.13
CA LEU A 36 -5.56 9.43 -20.19
C LEU A 36 -6.02 8.17 -19.45
N ALA A 37 -5.17 7.17 -19.29
CA ALA A 37 -5.46 6.03 -18.42
C ALA A 37 -5.57 6.46 -16.95
N THR A 38 -4.76 7.44 -16.54
CA THR A 38 -4.82 8.05 -15.19
C THR A 38 -6.14 8.79 -14.98
N PHE A 39 -6.66 9.49 -16.01
CA PHE A 39 -8.00 10.12 -15.97
C PHE A 39 -9.13 9.09 -15.95
N ARG A 40 -8.99 7.96 -16.65
CA ARG A 40 -9.97 6.86 -16.61
C ARG A 40 -9.97 6.13 -15.28
N LEU A 41 -8.81 5.98 -14.63
CA LEU A 41 -8.68 5.39 -13.30
C LEU A 41 -9.36 6.26 -12.22
N GLY A 42 -9.48 7.57 -12.42
CA GLY A 42 -10.20 8.48 -11.53
C GLY A 42 -11.71 8.55 -11.78
N ALA A 43 -12.26 7.83 -12.76
CA ALA A 43 -13.71 7.74 -12.93
C ALA A 43 -14.34 6.99 -11.73
N PRO A 44 -15.49 7.44 -11.18
CA PRO A 44 -16.11 6.82 -10.01
C PRO A 44 -16.29 5.30 -10.13
N GLU A 45 -16.71 4.81 -11.28
CA GLU A 45 -16.89 3.38 -11.56
C GLU A 45 -15.58 2.59 -11.45
N ASN A 46 -14.45 3.17 -11.86
CA ASN A 46 -13.15 2.53 -11.73
C ASN A 46 -12.65 2.54 -10.30
N ILE A 47 -12.93 3.60 -9.54
CA ILE A 47 -12.57 3.67 -8.12
C ILE A 47 -13.30 2.57 -7.34
N GLU A 48 -14.59 2.38 -7.57
CA GLU A 48 -15.37 1.32 -6.93
C GLU A 48 -14.87 -0.09 -7.32
N ARG A 49 -14.48 -0.30 -8.56
CA ARG A 49 -13.86 -1.56 -9.00
C ARG A 49 -12.52 -1.80 -8.31
N ILE A 50 -11.71 -0.75 -8.15
CA ILE A 50 -10.41 -0.82 -7.45
C ILE A 50 -10.64 -1.12 -5.96
N LYS A 51 -11.57 -0.42 -5.30
CA LYS A 51 -11.94 -0.67 -3.89
C LYS A 51 -12.35 -2.13 -3.66
N LYS A 52 -13.26 -2.63 -4.51
CA LYS A 52 -13.71 -4.02 -4.44
C LYS A 52 -12.54 -5.00 -4.64
N SER A 53 -11.74 -4.81 -5.69
CA SER A 53 -10.59 -5.67 -5.98
C SER A 53 -9.55 -5.61 -4.86
N PHE A 54 -9.27 -4.42 -4.32
CA PHE A 54 -8.36 -4.25 -3.19
C PHE A 54 -8.85 -5.00 -1.95
N PHE A 55 -10.13 -4.85 -1.59
CA PHE A 55 -10.76 -5.54 -0.48
C PHE A 55 -10.68 -7.07 -0.66
N GLU A 56 -11.17 -7.58 -1.77
CA GLU A 56 -11.23 -9.02 -2.02
C GLU A 56 -9.82 -9.64 -2.03
N THR A 57 -8.87 -9.01 -2.71
CA THR A 57 -7.49 -9.51 -2.79
C THR A 57 -6.79 -9.46 -1.43
N THR A 58 -7.04 -8.42 -0.62
CA THR A 58 -6.45 -8.33 0.72
C THR A 58 -6.84 -9.53 1.57
N PHE A 59 -8.12 -9.85 1.67
CA PHE A 59 -8.57 -10.93 2.56
C PHE A 59 -8.29 -12.34 2.01
N LEU A 60 -8.32 -12.53 0.70
CA LEU A 60 -7.87 -13.77 0.07
C LEU A 60 -6.39 -14.05 0.37
N LEU A 61 -5.53 -13.05 0.14
CA LEU A 61 -4.10 -13.22 0.36
C LEU A 61 -3.73 -13.28 1.85
N SER A 62 -4.49 -12.64 2.74
CA SER A 62 -4.29 -12.78 4.19
C SER A 62 -4.54 -14.22 4.64
N GLY A 63 -5.59 -14.87 4.13
CA GLY A 63 -5.84 -16.30 4.39
C GLY A 63 -4.74 -17.20 3.83
N TYR A 64 -4.22 -16.88 2.65
CA TYR A 64 -3.11 -17.61 2.05
C TYR A 64 -1.82 -17.49 2.88
N VAL A 65 -1.51 -16.30 3.41
CA VAL A 65 -0.34 -16.09 4.27
C VAL A 65 -0.50 -16.81 5.59
N ALA A 66 -1.64 -16.64 6.27
CA ALA A 66 -1.91 -17.28 7.57
C ALA A 66 -1.85 -18.81 7.52
N LYS A 67 -2.16 -19.43 6.38
CA LYS A 67 -2.08 -20.87 6.21
C LYS A 67 -0.67 -21.38 5.89
N ALA A 68 0.30 -20.51 5.66
CA ALA A 68 1.63 -20.90 5.13
C ALA A 68 2.38 -21.87 6.06
N ASP A 69 2.12 -21.86 7.35
CA ASP A 69 2.68 -22.77 8.35
C ASP A 69 1.96 -24.13 8.46
N GLY A 70 0.84 -24.30 7.74
CA GLY A 70 0.10 -25.56 7.71
C GLY A 70 -1.41 -25.42 7.64
N ARG A 71 -2.11 -25.56 8.78
CA ARG A 71 -3.56 -25.41 8.87
C ARG A 71 -3.91 -24.24 9.77
N VAL A 72 -4.72 -23.33 9.25
CA VAL A 72 -5.30 -22.29 10.11
C VAL A 72 -6.24 -22.94 11.12
N SER A 73 -5.92 -22.83 12.39
CA SER A 73 -6.77 -23.33 13.49
C SER A 73 -8.01 -22.44 13.65
N GLU A 74 -9.06 -22.97 14.29
CA GLU A 74 -10.22 -22.15 14.61
C GLU A 74 -9.88 -20.96 15.53
N GLN A 75 -8.88 -21.12 16.41
CA GLN A 75 -8.39 -20.06 17.29
C GLN A 75 -7.73 -18.92 16.51
N GLU A 76 -6.96 -19.23 15.47
CA GLU A 76 -6.35 -18.23 14.58
C GLU A 76 -7.41 -17.50 13.73
N ILE A 77 -8.46 -18.21 13.32
CA ILE A 77 -9.61 -17.58 12.65
C ILE A 77 -10.30 -16.60 13.61
N GLU A 78 -10.58 -17.02 14.85
CA GLU A 78 -11.19 -16.15 15.87
C GLU A 78 -10.31 -14.93 16.17
N HIS A 79 -8.98 -15.11 16.27
CA HIS A 79 -8.05 -14.01 16.46
C HIS A 79 -8.09 -13.05 15.27
N THR A 80 -8.08 -13.58 14.05
CA THR A 80 -8.18 -12.78 12.82
C THR A 80 -9.53 -12.04 12.77
N GLU A 81 -10.63 -12.66 13.21
CA GLU A 81 -11.92 -12.00 13.32
C GLU A 81 -11.90 -10.83 14.31
N LEU A 82 -11.16 -10.94 15.43
CA LEU A 82 -10.95 -9.83 16.36
C LEU A 82 -10.18 -8.68 15.72
N VAL A 83 -9.16 -8.99 14.93
CA VAL A 83 -8.43 -7.96 14.14
C VAL A 83 -9.36 -7.29 13.14
N PHE A 84 -10.22 -8.06 12.44
CA PHE A 84 -11.21 -7.50 11.52
C PHE A 84 -12.29 -6.67 12.22
N GLN A 85 -12.62 -6.97 13.49
CA GLN A 85 -13.52 -6.13 14.29
C GLN A 85 -12.91 -4.74 14.58
N GLN A 86 -11.59 -4.67 14.67
CA GLN A 86 -10.89 -3.39 14.85
C GLN A 86 -10.80 -2.57 13.54
N MET A 87 -10.98 -3.21 12.38
CA MET A 87 -11.19 -2.52 11.12
C MET A 87 -12.65 -2.03 11.11
N ASN A 88 -12.88 -0.84 10.66
CA ASN A 88 -14.18 -0.16 10.68
C ASN A 88 -15.18 -0.78 9.66
N LEU A 89 -15.14 -2.12 9.49
CA LEU A 89 -15.97 -2.86 8.55
C LEU A 89 -17.41 -2.94 9.07
N ASP A 90 -18.36 -2.71 8.18
CA ASP A 90 -19.76 -3.00 8.49
C ASP A 90 -20.00 -4.54 8.63
N PRO A 91 -21.14 -4.98 9.17
CA PRO A 91 -21.40 -6.41 9.39
C PRO A 91 -21.33 -7.26 8.10
N GLU A 92 -21.79 -6.76 6.97
CA GLU A 92 -21.75 -7.47 5.68
C GLU A 92 -20.32 -7.55 5.14
N GLN A 93 -19.59 -6.46 5.21
CA GLN A 93 -18.16 -6.42 4.83
C GLN A 93 -17.36 -7.37 5.70
N ARG A 94 -17.61 -7.40 7.01
CA ARG A 94 -16.93 -8.34 7.93
C ARG A 94 -17.20 -9.79 7.55
N LYS A 95 -18.47 -10.13 7.33
CA LYS A 95 -18.85 -11.48 6.88
C LYS A 95 -18.13 -11.84 5.58
N ARG A 96 -18.12 -10.92 4.63
CA ARG A 96 -17.42 -11.10 3.34
C ARG A 96 -15.92 -11.27 3.53
N ALA A 97 -15.28 -10.48 4.40
CA ALA A 97 -13.85 -10.58 4.71
C ALA A 97 -13.49 -11.97 5.27
N ILE A 98 -14.30 -12.49 6.21
CA ILE A 98 -14.12 -13.83 6.78
C ILE A 98 -14.28 -14.93 5.72
N GLU A 99 -15.29 -14.82 4.85
CA GLU A 99 -15.48 -15.76 3.74
C GLU A 99 -14.26 -15.79 2.81
N LEU A 100 -13.75 -14.62 2.43
CA LEU A 100 -12.58 -14.49 1.57
C LEU A 100 -11.32 -15.02 2.25
N PHE A 101 -11.13 -14.72 3.53
CA PHE A 101 -10.02 -15.24 4.32
C PHE A 101 -10.03 -16.77 4.34
N ARG A 102 -11.18 -17.39 4.66
CA ARG A 102 -11.35 -18.85 4.66
C ARG A 102 -11.10 -19.45 3.27
N GLN A 103 -11.54 -18.76 2.21
CA GLN A 103 -11.27 -19.17 0.84
C GLN A 103 -9.77 -19.12 0.52
N GLY A 104 -9.07 -18.07 0.92
CA GLY A 104 -7.62 -17.93 0.77
C GLY A 104 -6.83 -18.96 1.59
N ALA A 105 -7.35 -19.36 2.76
CA ALA A 105 -6.79 -20.39 3.61
C ALA A 105 -7.09 -21.83 3.14
N ALA A 106 -7.91 -22.03 2.10
CA ALA A 106 -8.20 -23.37 1.56
C ALA A 106 -6.95 -24.02 0.96
N ALA A 107 -6.86 -25.35 1.01
CA ALA A 107 -5.67 -26.09 0.57
C ALA A 107 -5.37 -25.90 -0.93
N GLU A 108 -6.40 -25.77 -1.72
CA GLU A 108 -6.33 -25.64 -3.17
C GLU A 108 -6.21 -24.19 -3.66
N PHE A 109 -6.19 -23.22 -2.75
CA PHE A 109 -6.13 -21.82 -3.14
C PHE A 109 -4.77 -21.46 -3.75
N GLU A 110 -4.83 -20.91 -4.97
CA GLU A 110 -3.68 -20.38 -5.70
C GLU A 110 -3.71 -18.84 -5.70
N PRO A 111 -2.66 -18.14 -5.20
CA PRO A 111 -2.67 -16.68 -5.08
C PRO A 111 -2.50 -15.96 -6.43
N ARG A 112 -1.87 -16.61 -7.42
CA ARG A 112 -1.53 -15.99 -8.71
C ARG A 112 -2.73 -15.40 -9.48
N PRO A 113 -3.88 -16.06 -9.63
CA PRO A 113 -5.04 -15.49 -10.31
C PRO A 113 -5.53 -14.21 -9.61
N ALA A 114 -5.71 -14.25 -8.28
CA ALA A 114 -6.17 -13.09 -7.49
C ALA A 114 -5.22 -11.88 -7.62
N ILE A 115 -3.90 -12.14 -7.58
CA ILE A 115 -2.89 -11.09 -7.77
C ILE A 115 -2.95 -10.54 -9.21
N SER A 116 -3.09 -11.40 -10.22
CA SER A 116 -3.16 -10.97 -11.62
C SER A 116 -4.38 -10.09 -11.88
N ASP A 117 -5.54 -10.47 -11.35
CA ASP A 117 -6.77 -9.70 -11.47
C ASP A 117 -6.66 -8.34 -10.78
N PHE A 118 -6.08 -8.30 -9.58
CA PHE A 118 -5.78 -7.06 -8.88
C PHE A 118 -4.86 -6.15 -9.70
N LEU A 119 -3.77 -6.68 -10.25
CA LEU A 119 -2.83 -5.92 -11.08
C LEU A 119 -3.49 -5.39 -12.35
N LEU A 120 -4.41 -6.14 -12.96
CA LEU A 120 -5.18 -5.68 -14.11
C LEU A 120 -6.12 -4.52 -13.74
N VAL A 121 -6.78 -4.60 -12.59
CA VAL A 121 -7.72 -3.58 -12.12
C VAL A 121 -7.00 -2.32 -11.64
N CYS A 122 -5.96 -2.44 -10.82
CA CYS A 122 -5.22 -1.29 -10.29
C CYS A 122 -4.24 -0.68 -11.31
N GLY A 123 -3.93 -1.40 -12.40
CA GLY A 123 -3.02 -0.92 -13.44
C GLY A 123 -1.63 -0.54 -12.91
N PRO A 124 -1.01 0.54 -13.42
CA PRO A 124 0.36 0.92 -13.07
C PRO A 124 0.50 1.61 -11.70
N GLN A 125 -0.52 1.54 -10.84
CA GLN A 125 -0.52 2.22 -9.54
C GLN A 125 0.35 1.49 -8.51
N ARG A 126 1.68 1.61 -8.63
CA ARG A 126 2.66 0.98 -7.74
C ARG A 126 2.42 1.29 -6.26
N GLN A 127 1.90 2.48 -5.94
CA GLN A 127 1.60 2.83 -4.55
C GLN A 127 0.46 1.98 -3.99
N LEU A 128 -0.59 1.71 -4.77
CA LEU A 128 -1.71 0.87 -4.35
C LEU A 128 -1.26 -0.58 -4.12
N GLN A 129 -0.42 -1.10 -5.03
CA GLN A 129 0.20 -2.42 -4.89
C GLN A 129 1.04 -2.52 -3.61
N GLN A 130 1.84 -1.49 -3.32
CA GLN A 130 2.64 -1.40 -2.09
C GLN A 130 1.75 -1.31 -0.85
N THR A 131 0.65 -0.57 -0.92
CA THR A 131 -0.31 -0.46 0.19
C THR A 131 -0.92 -1.82 0.50
N LEU A 132 -1.32 -2.60 -0.51
CA LEU A 132 -1.81 -3.97 -0.32
C LEU A 132 -0.77 -4.84 0.41
N LEU A 133 0.49 -4.81 -0.04
CA LEU A 133 1.55 -5.59 0.59
C LEU A 133 1.79 -5.17 2.05
N LEU A 134 1.73 -3.87 2.35
CA LEU A 134 1.82 -3.37 3.73
C LEU A 134 0.65 -3.84 4.61
N PHE A 135 -0.57 -3.91 4.06
CA PHE A 135 -1.71 -4.48 4.77
C PHE A 135 -1.48 -5.96 5.11
N LEU A 136 -1.01 -6.74 4.15
CA LEU A 136 -0.70 -8.16 4.38
C LEU A 136 0.37 -8.34 5.46
N ILE A 137 1.44 -7.56 5.40
CA ILE A 137 2.49 -7.55 6.42
C ILE A 137 1.91 -7.20 7.80
N SER A 138 1.06 -6.16 7.88
CA SER A 138 0.47 -5.74 9.15
C SER A 138 -0.47 -6.78 9.74
N LEU A 139 -1.21 -7.50 8.90
CA LEU A 139 -2.08 -8.59 9.35
C LEU A 139 -1.26 -9.81 9.82
N ALA A 140 -0.21 -10.18 9.08
CA ALA A 140 0.69 -11.27 9.46
C ALA A 140 1.49 -10.99 10.73
N MET A 141 1.75 -9.73 11.06
CA MET A 141 2.47 -9.32 12.26
C MET A 141 1.56 -9.00 13.46
N ALA A 142 0.26 -9.20 13.34
CA ALA A 142 -0.70 -8.82 14.39
C ALA A 142 -0.48 -9.55 15.74
N ASP A 143 0.16 -10.70 15.72
CA ASP A 143 0.58 -11.48 16.89
C ASP A 143 2.03 -11.23 17.33
N GLN A 144 2.72 -10.27 16.71
CA GLN A 144 4.12 -9.86 16.94
C GLN A 144 5.19 -10.89 16.51
N GLN A 145 4.82 -11.98 15.85
CA GLN A 145 5.76 -12.99 15.37
C GLN A 145 5.43 -13.39 13.95
N LEU A 146 6.21 -12.92 12.99
CA LEU A 146 6.12 -13.37 11.60
C LEU A 146 6.83 -14.74 11.47
N ASP A 147 6.05 -15.79 11.24
CA ASP A 147 6.59 -17.12 11.02
C ASP A 147 7.44 -17.18 9.72
N PRO A 148 8.50 -18.01 9.65
CA PRO A 148 9.29 -18.17 8.43
C PRO A 148 8.47 -18.61 7.21
N ALA A 149 7.41 -19.40 7.37
CA ALA A 149 6.55 -19.81 6.28
C ALA A 149 5.65 -18.66 5.79
N GLU A 150 5.08 -17.87 6.70
CA GLU A 150 4.35 -16.64 6.36
C GLU A 150 5.23 -15.63 5.62
N ARG A 151 6.47 -15.46 6.10
CA ARG A 151 7.46 -14.63 5.42
C ARG A 151 7.72 -15.10 3.99
N ALA A 152 7.89 -16.40 3.77
CA ALA A 152 8.07 -16.97 2.44
C ALA A 152 6.84 -16.75 1.55
N ALA A 153 5.63 -16.86 2.11
CA ALA A 153 4.38 -16.55 1.40
C ALA A 153 4.31 -15.07 0.99
N LEU A 154 4.64 -14.15 1.89
CA LEU A 154 4.73 -12.71 1.59
C LEU A 154 5.78 -12.40 0.53
N GLU A 155 6.92 -13.10 0.54
CA GLU A 155 7.96 -12.97 -0.48
C GLU A 155 7.45 -13.43 -1.85
N SER A 156 6.77 -14.56 -1.90
CA SER A 156 6.14 -15.07 -3.12
C SER A 156 5.12 -14.07 -3.69
N ILE A 157 4.25 -13.50 -2.84
CA ILE A 157 3.29 -12.47 -3.24
C ILE A 157 4.03 -11.23 -3.78
N ALA A 158 5.04 -10.74 -3.08
CA ALA A 158 5.81 -9.56 -3.49
C ALA A 158 6.47 -9.78 -4.87
N VAL A 159 7.06 -10.94 -5.11
CA VAL A 159 7.64 -11.31 -6.40
C VAL A 159 6.57 -11.35 -7.51
N MET A 160 5.42 -11.96 -7.25
CA MET A 160 4.30 -12.00 -8.21
C MET A 160 3.76 -10.60 -8.54
N MET A 161 3.80 -9.67 -7.57
CA MET A 161 3.46 -8.26 -7.78
C MET A 161 4.58 -7.44 -8.42
N GLY A 162 5.73 -8.07 -8.74
CA GLY A 162 6.88 -7.42 -9.37
C GLY A 162 7.70 -6.54 -8.42
N PHE A 163 7.68 -6.81 -7.12
CA PHE A 163 8.61 -6.25 -6.15
C PHE A 163 9.82 -7.17 -5.99
N GLY A 164 11.02 -6.59 -5.93
CA GLY A 164 12.22 -7.36 -5.60
C GLY A 164 12.29 -7.70 -4.09
N SER A 165 13.05 -8.75 -3.74
CA SER A 165 13.24 -9.20 -2.35
C SER A 165 13.74 -8.07 -1.42
N GLY A 166 14.63 -7.23 -1.88
CA GLY A 166 15.11 -6.08 -1.11
C GLY A 166 14.02 -5.06 -0.76
N ARG A 167 12.97 -4.97 -1.58
CA ARG A 167 11.82 -4.08 -1.28
C ARG A 167 10.94 -4.66 -0.18
N LEU A 168 10.65 -5.96 -0.21
CA LEU A 168 9.90 -6.62 0.86
C LEU A 168 10.65 -6.49 2.18
N GLU A 169 11.95 -6.79 2.20
CA GLU A 169 12.80 -6.67 3.38
C GLU A 169 12.77 -5.25 3.98
N GLN A 170 12.81 -4.24 3.12
CA GLN A 170 12.66 -2.85 3.54
C GLN A 170 11.29 -2.59 4.18
N LEU A 171 10.20 -3.12 3.60
CA LEU A 171 8.84 -2.95 4.13
C LEU A 171 8.68 -3.68 5.47
N LEU A 172 9.22 -4.89 5.61
CA LEU A 172 9.20 -5.65 6.86
C LEU A 172 9.94 -4.90 7.97
N ARG A 173 11.18 -4.45 7.72
CA ARG A 173 11.93 -3.66 8.71
C ARG A 173 11.19 -2.38 9.12
N MET A 174 10.55 -1.73 8.15
CA MET A 174 9.74 -0.55 8.45
C MET A 174 8.52 -0.89 9.31
N ALA A 175 7.82 -1.98 9.02
CA ALA A 175 6.67 -2.42 9.79
C ALA A 175 7.08 -2.76 11.22
N GLN A 176 8.15 -3.54 11.42
CA GLN A 176 8.70 -3.87 12.74
C GLN A 176 9.11 -2.63 13.54
N ALA A 177 9.82 -1.70 12.88
CA ALA A 177 10.23 -0.46 13.56
C ALA A 177 9.03 0.41 13.96
N GLN A 178 7.94 0.38 13.19
CA GLN A 178 6.74 1.17 13.46
C GLN A 178 5.94 0.63 14.63
N GLU A 179 5.87 -0.69 14.85
CA GLU A 179 5.21 -1.27 16.02
C GLU A 179 5.76 -0.73 17.34
N HIS A 180 7.04 -0.41 17.40
CA HIS A 180 7.68 0.21 18.56
C HIS A 180 7.16 1.63 18.87
N PHE A 181 6.44 2.27 17.94
CA PHE A 181 5.79 3.58 18.14
C PHE A 181 4.31 3.48 18.50
N HIS A 182 3.72 2.27 18.54
CA HIS A 182 2.36 2.03 19.02
C HIS A 182 2.31 2.11 20.55
N GLY A 183 2.17 3.30 21.11
CA GLY A 183 1.86 3.49 22.52
C GLY A 183 0.33 3.57 22.72
N ARG A 184 -0.18 2.87 23.73
CA ARG A 184 -1.62 2.79 24.08
C ARG A 184 -2.24 4.14 24.49
N ASP A 185 -1.43 5.17 24.75
CA ASP A 185 -1.87 6.53 25.15
C ASP A 185 -1.06 7.57 24.37
N GLY A 186 -1.49 7.86 23.16
CA GLY A 186 -1.17 9.05 22.37
C GLY A 186 0.31 9.44 22.24
N TYR A 187 0.87 9.33 21.04
CA TYR A 187 2.07 10.05 20.53
C TYR A 187 3.40 9.94 21.31
N VAL A 188 3.55 9.01 22.24
CA VAL A 188 4.80 8.83 22.99
C VAL A 188 5.44 7.51 22.57
N ALA A 189 6.69 7.58 22.13
CA ALA A 189 7.50 6.38 21.87
C ALA A 189 7.50 5.48 23.10
N GLN A 190 7.31 4.17 22.90
CA GLN A 190 7.36 3.21 24.00
C GLN A 190 8.72 3.26 24.70
N PRO A 191 8.81 2.99 26.02
CA PRO A 191 10.07 2.80 26.69
C PRO A 191 10.85 1.67 26.01
N GLY A 192 11.97 2.00 25.35
CA GLY A 192 12.77 1.07 24.57
C GLY A 192 12.84 1.35 23.07
N THR A 193 11.97 2.23 22.52
CA THR A 193 12.07 2.65 21.11
C THR A 193 13.42 3.32 20.86
N SER A 194 14.21 2.73 19.98
CA SER A 194 15.53 3.24 19.65
C SER A 194 15.48 4.35 18.59
N LEU A 195 16.49 5.20 18.61
CA LEU A 195 16.67 6.19 17.54
C LEU A 195 16.88 5.50 16.18
N GLU A 196 17.41 4.29 16.17
CA GLU A 196 17.59 3.46 14.97
C GLU A 196 16.25 3.02 14.39
N ASP A 197 15.30 2.65 15.24
CA ASP A 197 13.93 2.32 14.81
C ASP A 197 13.25 3.53 14.17
N ALA A 198 13.47 4.73 14.71
CA ALA A 198 12.94 5.96 14.12
C ALA A 198 13.48 6.22 12.70
N TYR A 199 14.79 6.01 12.47
CA TYR A 199 15.37 6.11 11.14
C TYR A 199 14.85 5.02 10.20
N ALA A 200 14.74 3.77 10.70
CA ALA A 200 14.20 2.64 9.95
C ALA A 200 12.73 2.87 9.56
N ALA A 201 11.89 3.39 10.46
CA ALA A 201 10.49 3.73 10.19
C ALA A 201 10.32 4.75 9.05
N LEU A 202 11.25 5.70 8.93
CA LEU A 202 11.31 6.65 7.81
C LEU A 202 11.98 6.06 6.56
N GLY A 203 12.61 4.88 6.68
CA GLY A 203 13.34 4.22 5.60
C GLY A 203 14.60 4.97 5.17
N VAL A 204 15.33 5.54 6.15
CA VAL A 204 16.58 6.27 5.95
C VAL A 204 17.65 5.82 6.93
N GLU A 205 18.92 6.10 6.61
CA GLU A 205 20.05 5.82 7.48
C GLU A 205 20.30 6.95 8.49
N LYS A 206 20.97 6.64 9.59
CA LYS A 206 21.27 7.60 10.67
C LYS A 206 22.09 8.82 10.22
N GLY A 207 22.90 8.66 9.18
CA GLY A 207 23.79 9.70 8.63
C GLY A 207 23.17 10.67 7.64
N VAL A 208 21.88 10.53 7.29
CA VAL A 208 21.24 11.41 6.28
C VAL A 208 21.20 12.87 6.73
N SER A 209 21.30 13.79 5.77
CA SER A 209 21.14 15.22 6.04
C SER A 209 19.70 15.58 6.47
N ASP A 210 19.53 16.73 7.12
CA ASP A 210 18.21 17.21 7.51
C ASP A 210 17.27 17.45 6.32
N ARG A 211 17.86 17.79 5.16
CA ARG A 211 17.11 17.93 3.91
C ARG A 211 16.58 16.58 3.43
N GLU A 212 17.41 15.57 3.44
CA GLU A 212 17.03 14.20 3.05
C GLU A 212 16.02 13.60 4.03
N LEU A 213 16.23 13.80 5.33
CA LEU A 213 15.29 13.40 6.38
C LEU A 213 13.91 14.02 6.15
N LYS A 214 13.86 15.34 5.92
CA LYS A 214 12.60 16.05 5.63
C LYS A 214 11.94 15.58 4.33
N GLN A 215 12.74 15.26 3.31
CA GLN A 215 12.24 14.72 2.05
C GLN A 215 11.66 13.31 2.25
N ALA A 216 12.34 12.43 3.00
CA ALA A 216 11.85 11.09 3.33
C ALA A 216 10.54 11.17 4.12
N TYR A 217 10.48 11.99 5.16
CA TYR A 217 9.26 12.24 5.93
C TYR A 217 8.08 12.68 5.03
N ARG A 218 8.29 13.72 4.19
CA ARG A 218 7.23 14.21 3.30
C ARG A 218 6.75 13.14 2.30
N ARG A 219 7.68 12.33 1.78
CA ARG A 219 7.36 11.22 0.88
C ARG A 219 6.51 10.19 1.60
N ARG A 220 6.93 9.75 2.81
CA ARG A 220 6.20 8.76 3.61
C ARG A 220 4.82 9.25 4.03
N MET A 221 4.71 10.46 4.55
CA MET A 221 3.43 11.07 4.87
C MET A 221 2.50 11.14 3.65
N SER A 222 3.04 11.47 2.47
CA SER A 222 2.28 11.50 1.23
C SER A 222 1.85 10.11 0.75
N GLU A 223 2.65 9.07 1.00
CA GLU A 223 2.36 7.67 0.65
C GLU A 223 1.23 7.10 1.51
N HIS A 224 1.16 7.47 2.78
CA HIS A 224 0.20 6.96 3.76
C HIS A 224 -0.94 7.92 4.10
N HIS A 225 -1.05 9.07 3.40
CA HIS A 225 -2.11 10.03 3.66
C HIS A 225 -3.49 9.43 3.35
N PRO A 226 -4.44 9.42 4.32
CA PRO A 226 -5.76 8.83 4.15
C PRO A 226 -6.46 9.28 2.88
N ASP A 227 -6.60 10.59 2.65
CA ASP A 227 -7.30 11.15 1.49
C ASP A 227 -6.71 10.69 0.15
N LYS A 228 -5.37 10.53 0.09
CA LYS A 228 -4.72 10.06 -1.13
C LYS A 228 -4.96 8.58 -1.40
N LEU A 229 -5.08 7.78 -0.35
CA LEU A 229 -5.36 6.35 -0.46
C LEU A 229 -6.82 6.13 -0.84
N ILE A 230 -7.76 6.87 -0.25
CA ILE A 230 -9.18 6.88 -0.64
C ILE A 230 -9.31 7.27 -2.12
N ALA A 231 -8.68 8.35 -2.52
CA ALA A 231 -8.72 8.82 -3.92
C ALA A 231 -8.11 7.81 -4.92
N LYS A 232 -7.30 6.86 -4.45
CA LYS A 232 -6.72 5.78 -5.27
C LYS A 232 -7.52 4.48 -5.22
N GLY A 233 -8.56 4.42 -4.39
CA GLY A 233 -9.44 3.26 -4.27
C GLY A 233 -9.10 2.29 -3.14
N VAL A 234 -8.36 2.73 -2.12
CA VAL A 234 -8.33 1.99 -0.85
C VAL A 234 -9.68 2.17 -0.16
N PRO A 235 -10.35 1.10 0.30
CA PRO A 235 -11.62 1.22 1.00
C PRO A 235 -11.51 2.10 2.25
N GLU A 236 -12.51 2.93 2.50
CA GLU A 236 -12.51 3.88 3.63
C GLU A 236 -12.41 3.16 4.97
N ASP A 237 -13.05 1.99 5.06
CA ASP A 237 -13.05 1.14 6.24
C ASP A 237 -11.65 0.58 6.59
N MET A 238 -10.76 0.52 5.60
CA MET A 238 -9.36 0.09 5.78
C MET A 238 -8.41 1.26 6.06
N ILE A 239 -8.89 2.51 6.02
CA ILE A 239 -8.07 3.71 6.18
C ILE A 239 -7.52 3.89 7.60
N ARG A 240 -8.13 3.28 8.61
CA ARG A 240 -7.63 3.37 9.99
C ARG A 240 -6.17 2.95 10.08
N LEU A 241 -5.78 1.83 9.48
CA LEU A 241 -4.41 1.36 9.46
C LEU A 241 -3.46 2.37 8.78
N ALA A 242 -3.90 3.03 7.71
CA ALA A 242 -3.12 4.08 7.05
C ALA A 242 -2.97 5.32 7.94
N THR A 243 -3.98 5.65 8.72
CA THR A 243 -3.94 6.77 9.69
C THR A 243 -2.95 6.48 10.81
N GLU A 244 -2.99 5.28 11.38
CA GLU A 244 -2.04 4.80 12.39
C GLU A 244 -0.60 4.89 11.85
N ARG A 245 -0.38 4.43 10.63
CA ARG A 245 0.93 4.54 9.94
C ARG A 245 1.40 5.98 9.77
N SER A 246 0.49 6.91 9.45
CA SER A 246 0.84 8.33 9.32
C SER A 246 1.26 8.93 10.68
N GLN A 247 0.61 8.51 11.77
CA GLN A 247 0.95 8.94 13.14
C GLN A 247 2.34 8.42 13.55
N GLU A 248 2.64 7.14 13.25
CA GLU A 248 3.96 6.55 13.51
C GLU A 248 5.09 7.27 12.76
N ILE A 249 4.87 7.57 11.48
CA ILE A 249 5.81 8.33 10.65
C ILE A 249 6.07 9.72 11.26
N GLN A 250 5.03 10.38 11.78
CA GLN A 250 5.14 11.66 12.46
C GLN A 250 5.97 11.52 13.76
N ALA A 251 5.64 10.54 14.61
CA ALA A 251 6.33 10.30 15.87
C ALA A 251 7.83 9.99 15.65
N ALA A 252 8.15 9.16 14.67
CA ALA A 252 9.53 8.85 14.30
C ALA A 252 10.31 10.09 13.84
N TYR A 253 9.70 10.94 13.01
CA TYR A 253 10.32 12.18 12.55
C TYR A 253 10.58 13.14 13.70
N ASP A 254 9.61 13.31 14.61
CA ASP A 254 9.73 14.22 15.77
C ASP A 254 10.79 13.72 16.75
N MET A 255 10.90 12.40 16.97
CA MET A 255 11.95 11.80 17.79
C MET A 255 13.34 12.11 17.24
N ILE A 256 13.55 11.89 15.93
CA ILE A 256 14.83 12.20 15.29
C ILE A 256 15.16 13.69 15.41
N LYS A 257 14.18 14.56 15.17
CA LYS A 257 14.38 16.02 15.27
C LYS A 257 14.76 16.49 16.67
N ARG A 258 14.18 15.89 17.72
CA ARG A 258 14.52 16.22 19.11
C ARG A 258 15.93 15.77 19.49
N THR A 259 16.41 14.67 18.89
CA THR A 259 17.71 14.09 19.23
C THR A 259 18.85 14.71 18.43
N ARG A 260 18.57 15.28 17.25
CA ARG A 260 19.58 15.99 16.45
C ARG A 260 19.85 17.39 17.05
N PRO A 261 21.12 17.75 17.30
CA PRO A 261 21.45 19.11 17.67
C PRO A 261 20.99 20.07 16.56
N THR A 262 20.27 21.12 16.95
CA THR A 262 19.84 22.16 16.01
C THR A 262 21.11 22.84 15.49
N MET A 263 21.58 22.47 14.30
CA MET A 263 22.60 23.29 13.62
C MET A 263 21.94 24.64 13.30
N ARG A 264 22.35 25.65 14.07
CA ARG A 264 22.12 27.06 13.76
C ARG A 264 23.05 27.51 12.66
#